data_b55b336986690a852376c9ef9b0161c8
#
_entry.id   b55b336986690a852376c9ef9b0161c8
#
_cell.length_a   1.000
_cell.length_b   1.000
_cell.length_c   1.000
_cell.angle_alpha   90.00
_cell.angle_beta   90.00
_cell.angle_gamma   90.00
#
_symmetry.space_group_name_H-M   'P 1'
#
loop_
_entity.id
_entity.type
_entity.pdbx_description
1 polymer ?
#
loop_
_entity_poly.entity_id
_entity_poly.type
_entity_poly.pdbx_seq_one_letter_code
_entity_poly.pdbx_strand_id
1 'polypeptide(L)'
;PHYGLTEADVVYEMMNSTANNRITRFMAIVKDWGKIEQFGSILSTRSTNIMLAAEWNAVLCHDGGPFYVDEWLAKKYSANFSGGFSRVDNGKKREYTEYICAGDLDKKFANSKYSTEYNDYYPGQHYFFSDTEIDLSSRGDAVTCTEIELPFPHNKSMLKYNESTGTYDYYEYDQAHTDPLHGNAQLTFKNLLIQDTTFKQLDDNGYLIYNAIDSGRDAYYITNGKAIEVTWIKAGESDKTIYLDKQTGEEIELNTGKTYVALVPSDSWNNVVIR
;
A
#
# COMPACT_ATOMS: atom_id res chain seq x y z
N PRO A 1 16.52 -3.98 -5.41
CA PRO A 1 15.23 -4.29 -6.01
C PRO A 1 14.31 -4.93 -4.98
N HIS A 2 12.99 -4.77 -5.14
CA HIS A 2 11.98 -5.53 -4.43
C HIS A 2 11.64 -6.77 -5.24
N TYR A 3 11.60 -7.93 -4.59
CA TYR A 3 11.29 -9.20 -5.23
C TYR A 3 9.82 -9.53 -4.97
N GLY A 4 9.11 -10.02 -5.97
CA GLY A 4 7.73 -10.48 -5.87
C GLY A 4 6.67 -9.37 -5.77
N LEU A 5 7.04 -8.09 -5.81
CA LEU A 5 6.07 -7.00 -5.63
C LEU A 5 5.03 -6.93 -6.76
N THR A 6 5.34 -7.47 -7.92
CA THR A 6 4.37 -7.63 -9.02
C THR A 6 3.30 -8.69 -8.75
N GLU A 7 3.43 -9.50 -7.70
CA GLU A 7 2.39 -10.44 -7.23
C GLU A 7 1.31 -9.76 -6.37
N ALA A 8 1.59 -8.54 -5.89
CA ALA A 8 0.67 -7.84 -5.00
C ALA A 8 -0.61 -7.40 -5.73
N ASP A 9 -1.75 -7.53 -5.06
CA ASP A 9 -3.05 -7.01 -5.50
C ASP A 9 -3.19 -5.52 -5.19
N VAL A 10 -2.73 -5.12 -3.99
CA VAL A 10 -2.69 -3.73 -3.55
C VAL A 10 -1.31 -3.41 -2.98
N VAL A 11 -0.78 -2.25 -3.34
CA VAL A 11 0.48 -1.73 -2.79
C VAL A 11 0.22 -0.37 -2.16
N TYR A 12 0.45 -0.29 -0.87
CA TYR A 12 0.50 0.98 -0.15
C TYR A 12 1.91 1.54 -0.18
N GLU A 13 2.04 2.84 -0.45
CA GLU A 13 3.27 3.59 -0.21
C GLU A 13 3.02 4.68 0.82
N MET A 14 3.89 4.76 1.81
CA MET A 14 3.79 5.73 2.88
C MET A 14 5.15 6.09 3.45
N MET A 15 5.29 7.29 3.97
CA MET A 15 6.48 7.71 4.68
C MET A 15 6.72 6.80 5.90
N ASN A 16 7.91 6.22 5.95
CA ASN A 16 8.34 5.36 7.06
C ASN A 16 8.99 6.15 8.18
N SER A 17 9.64 7.26 7.84
CA SER A 17 10.33 8.15 8.76
C SER A 17 10.39 9.56 8.18
N THR A 18 10.29 10.58 9.03
CA THR A 18 10.57 11.97 8.66
C THR A 18 12.06 12.23 8.44
N ALA A 19 12.93 11.35 8.98
CA ALA A 19 14.36 11.34 8.72
C ALA A 19 14.67 10.79 7.31
N ASN A 20 15.96 10.87 6.91
CA ASN A 20 16.41 10.39 5.61
C ASN A 20 15.60 10.94 4.43
N ASN A 21 15.34 12.25 4.48
CA ASN A 21 14.57 12.96 3.46
C ASN A 21 13.19 12.33 3.22
N ARG A 22 12.49 11.96 4.31
CA ARG A 22 11.13 11.37 4.27
C ARG A 22 11.05 10.07 3.47
N ILE A 23 11.98 9.15 3.75
CA ILE A 23 11.99 7.84 3.08
C ILE A 23 10.64 7.12 3.22
N THR A 24 10.14 6.55 2.12
CA THR A 24 8.92 5.74 2.11
C THR A 24 9.22 4.25 2.23
N ARG A 25 8.19 3.47 2.48
CA ARG A 25 8.15 2.02 2.39
C ARG A 25 6.86 1.57 1.73
N PHE A 26 6.94 0.40 1.09
CA PHE A 26 5.77 -0.32 0.63
C PHE A 26 5.20 -1.22 1.72
N MET A 27 3.90 -1.40 1.65
CA MET A 27 3.17 -2.50 2.28
C MET A 27 2.29 -3.12 1.19
N ALA A 28 2.41 -4.41 0.98
CA ALA A 28 1.71 -5.12 -0.07
C ALA A 28 0.64 -6.04 0.49
N ILE A 29 -0.53 -6.06 -0.12
CA ILE A 29 -1.58 -7.05 0.11
C ILE A 29 -1.50 -8.09 -1.00
N VAL A 30 -1.36 -9.35 -0.63
CA VAL A 30 -1.24 -10.48 -1.54
C VAL A 30 -2.26 -11.54 -1.17
N LYS A 31 -3.20 -11.81 -2.07
CA LYS A 31 -4.23 -12.85 -1.86
C LYS A 31 -3.70 -14.23 -2.20
N ASP A 32 -3.06 -14.38 -3.35
CA ASP A 32 -2.56 -15.67 -3.86
C ASP A 32 -1.16 -16.00 -3.31
N TRP A 33 -0.95 -15.79 -2.01
CA TRP A 33 0.33 -15.94 -1.32
C TRP A 33 0.97 -17.34 -1.47
N GLY A 34 0.20 -18.38 -1.73
CA GLY A 34 0.71 -19.74 -1.97
C GLY A 34 1.57 -19.88 -3.23
N LYS A 35 1.54 -18.89 -4.13
CA LYS A 35 2.36 -18.86 -5.37
C LYS A 35 3.66 -18.08 -5.20
N ILE A 36 3.87 -17.43 -4.06
CA ILE A 36 5.07 -16.62 -3.80
C ILE A 36 6.32 -17.51 -3.83
N GLU A 37 7.24 -17.21 -4.73
CA GLU A 37 8.58 -17.83 -4.75
C GLU A 37 9.54 -17.09 -3.83
N GLN A 38 9.58 -15.76 -3.90
CA GLN A 38 10.36 -14.87 -3.04
C GLN A 38 9.70 -13.50 -2.97
N PHE A 39 9.46 -12.97 -1.76
CA PHE A 39 8.84 -11.67 -1.55
C PHE A 39 9.62 -10.83 -0.55
N GLY A 40 9.90 -9.59 -0.85
CA GLY A 40 10.57 -8.65 0.07
C GLY A 40 11.75 -7.91 -0.56
N SER A 41 12.67 -7.44 0.25
CA SER A 41 13.00 -7.78 1.66
C SER A 41 11.92 -7.35 2.65
N ILE A 42 11.71 -8.19 3.69
CA ILE A 42 10.77 -7.92 4.78
C ILE A 42 11.48 -7.09 5.84
N LEU A 43 10.81 -6.03 6.29
CA LEU A 43 11.38 -5.06 7.22
C LEU A 43 10.44 -4.81 8.42
N SER A 44 10.90 -3.98 9.33
CA SER A 44 10.17 -3.62 10.55
C SER A 44 8.84 -2.93 10.25
N THR A 45 7.80 -3.29 11.01
CA THR A 45 6.47 -2.68 10.92
C THR A 45 6.38 -1.33 11.63
N ARG A 46 5.28 -0.64 11.40
CA ARG A 46 4.81 0.57 12.10
C ARG A 46 3.34 0.42 12.47
N SER A 47 2.87 1.24 13.41
CA SER A 47 1.46 1.19 13.87
C SER A 47 0.47 1.35 12.70
N THR A 48 0.77 2.22 11.74
CA THR A 48 -0.05 2.39 10.54
C THR A 48 -0.21 1.10 9.74
N ASN A 49 0.89 0.33 9.54
CA ASN A 49 0.80 -0.94 8.80
C ASN A 49 -0.13 -1.95 9.48
N ILE A 50 -0.18 -1.94 10.83
CA ILE A 50 -1.04 -2.85 11.60
C ILE A 50 -2.52 -2.50 11.37
N MET A 51 -2.88 -1.21 11.40
CA MET A 51 -4.24 -0.76 11.08
C MET A 51 -4.63 -1.08 9.63
N LEU A 52 -3.72 -0.85 8.68
CA LEU A 52 -3.96 -1.17 7.27
C LEU A 52 -4.07 -2.68 7.02
N ALA A 53 -3.29 -3.51 7.71
CA ALA A 53 -3.44 -4.96 7.62
C ALA A 53 -4.80 -5.44 8.18
N ALA A 54 -5.25 -4.81 9.29
CA ALA A 54 -6.50 -5.16 9.93
C ALA A 54 -7.73 -4.88 9.05
N GLU A 55 -7.72 -3.82 8.25
CA GLU A 55 -8.83 -3.51 7.33
C GLU A 55 -9.01 -4.56 6.21
N TRP A 56 -7.97 -5.36 5.94
CA TRP A 56 -8.02 -6.51 5.03
C TRP A 56 -8.24 -7.84 5.75
N ASN A 57 -8.31 -7.81 7.08
CA ASN A 57 -8.24 -9.02 7.91
C ASN A 57 -7.04 -9.91 7.56
N ALA A 58 -5.93 -9.26 7.19
CA ALA A 58 -4.72 -9.91 6.71
C ALA A 58 -3.77 -10.26 7.86
N VAL A 59 -2.92 -11.27 7.65
CA VAL A 59 -1.80 -11.57 8.55
C VAL A 59 -0.59 -10.75 8.10
N LEU A 60 -0.17 -9.79 8.92
CA LEU A 60 0.94 -8.90 8.63
C LEU A 60 2.28 -9.62 8.79
N CYS A 61 3.07 -9.71 7.72
CA CYS A 61 4.43 -10.22 7.73
C CYS A 61 5.43 -9.08 7.85
N HIS A 62 6.27 -9.11 8.89
CA HIS A 62 7.27 -8.07 9.16
C HIS A 62 8.49 -8.62 9.91
N ASP A 63 9.57 -7.87 10.04
CA ASP A 63 10.73 -8.22 10.87
C ASP A 63 10.95 -7.14 11.93
N GLY A 64 10.37 -7.36 13.13
CA GLY A 64 10.45 -6.46 14.27
C GLY A 64 9.69 -5.14 14.08
N GLY A 65 10.03 -4.19 14.94
CA GLY A 65 9.45 -2.85 14.99
C GLY A 65 9.96 -2.08 16.22
N PRO A 66 9.71 -0.76 16.32
CA PRO A 66 9.98 0.00 17.53
C PRO A 66 9.03 -0.43 18.66
N PHE A 67 9.45 -0.24 19.92
CA PHE A 67 8.72 -0.74 21.10
C PHE A 67 7.23 -0.33 21.16
N TYR A 68 6.85 0.81 20.63
CA TYR A 68 5.47 1.30 20.65
C TYR A 68 4.54 0.58 19.65
N VAL A 69 5.04 -0.29 18.78
CA VAL A 69 4.16 -1.15 17.97
C VAL A 69 3.60 -2.33 18.77
N ASP A 70 4.19 -2.68 19.92
CA ASP A 70 3.79 -3.84 20.73
C ASP A 70 2.34 -3.73 21.19
N GLU A 71 1.88 -2.54 21.59
CA GLU A 71 0.48 -2.31 21.97
C GLU A 71 -0.49 -2.54 20.80
N TRP A 72 -0.08 -2.24 19.56
CA TRP A 72 -0.87 -2.45 18.35
C TRP A 72 -0.88 -3.92 17.94
N LEU A 73 0.27 -4.60 18.03
CA LEU A 73 0.39 -6.02 17.75
C LEU A 73 -0.39 -6.88 18.77
N ALA A 74 -0.60 -6.37 19.99
CA ALA A 74 -1.39 -7.03 21.03
C ALA A 74 -2.92 -6.86 20.86
N LYS A 75 -3.38 -6.01 19.93
CA LYS A 75 -4.82 -5.81 19.67
C LYS A 75 -5.45 -7.09 19.13
N LYS A 76 -6.72 -7.34 19.50
CA LYS A 76 -7.44 -8.56 19.13
C LYS A 76 -7.62 -8.75 17.61
N TYR A 77 -7.71 -7.66 16.89
CA TYR A 77 -7.82 -7.67 15.42
C TYR A 77 -6.48 -7.90 14.72
N SER A 78 -5.35 -7.77 15.44
CA SER A 78 -4.01 -7.88 14.84
C SER A 78 -3.60 -9.34 14.72
N ALA A 79 -3.29 -9.76 13.49
CA ALA A 79 -2.65 -11.02 13.18
C ALA A 79 -1.31 -10.74 12.51
N ASN A 80 -0.23 -11.36 12.99
CA ASN A 80 1.09 -11.08 12.45
C ASN A 80 2.09 -12.23 12.59
N PHE A 81 3.05 -12.26 11.69
CA PHE A 81 4.28 -13.04 11.76
C PHE A 81 5.48 -12.08 11.80
N SER A 82 6.22 -12.09 12.92
CA SER A 82 7.41 -11.27 13.09
C SER A 82 8.67 -12.08 12.90
N GLY A 83 9.44 -11.77 11.85
CA GLY A 83 10.71 -12.40 11.56
C GLY A 83 10.68 -13.92 11.36
N GLY A 84 11.86 -14.53 11.28
CA GLY A 84 12.01 -15.99 11.11
C GLY A 84 11.55 -16.49 9.75
N PHE A 85 11.63 -15.64 8.73
CA PHE A 85 11.53 -15.99 7.33
C PHE A 85 12.92 -16.35 6.75
N SER A 86 12.95 -16.73 5.50
CA SER A 86 14.19 -17.13 4.84
C SER A 86 15.17 -15.97 4.69
N ARG A 87 16.47 -16.26 4.80
CA ARG A 87 17.53 -15.28 4.56
C ARG A 87 18.19 -15.57 3.22
N VAL A 88 18.17 -14.59 2.33
CA VAL A 88 18.80 -14.68 0.99
C VAL A 88 19.95 -13.68 0.95
N ASP A 89 21.15 -14.16 0.67
CA ASP A 89 22.30 -13.28 0.49
C ASP A 89 22.13 -12.46 -0.80
N ASN A 90 22.11 -11.14 -0.62
CA ASN A 90 21.95 -10.16 -1.69
C ASN A 90 23.06 -9.10 -1.67
N GLY A 91 24.15 -9.35 -0.93
CA GLY A 91 25.28 -8.43 -0.77
C GLY A 91 24.98 -7.19 0.10
N LYS A 92 23.79 -7.11 0.71
CA LYS A 92 23.40 -5.98 1.59
C LYS A 92 23.57 -6.37 3.06
N LYS A 93 23.35 -5.38 3.95
CA LYS A 93 23.34 -5.60 5.40
C LYS A 93 22.26 -6.63 5.75
N ARG A 94 22.49 -7.40 6.84
CA ARG A 94 21.61 -8.48 7.30
C ARG A 94 20.13 -8.06 7.39
N GLU A 95 19.83 -6.84 7.78
CA GLU A 95 18.45 -6.31 7.89
C GLU A 95 17.68 -6.32 6.55
N TYR A 96 18.39 -6.32 5.41
CA TYR A 96 17.80 -6.33 4.06
C TYR A 96 17.84 -7.71 3.38
N THR A 97 18.14 -8.78 4.12
CA THR A 97 18.30 -10.13 3.56
C THR A 97 17.15 -11.06 3.91
N GLU A 98 16.13 -10.62 4.63
CA GLU A 98 14.97 -11.45 4.98
C GLU A 98 13.88 -11.35 3.92
N TYR A 99 13.42 -12.52 3.48
CA TYR A 99 12.41 -12.67 2.45
C TYR A 99 11.42 -13.75 2.84
N ILE A 100 10.18 -13.62 2.41
CA ILE A 100 9.22 -14.72 2.40
C ILE A 100 9.55 -15.55 1.16
N CYS A 101 10.03 -16.79 1.35
CA CYS A 101 10.29 -17.72 0.27
C CYS A 101 9.21 -18.81 0.21
N ALA A 102 9.20 -19.57 -0.89
CA ALA A 102 8.24 -20.66 -1.09
C ALA A 102 8.16 -21.60 0.11
N GLY A 103 6.96 -21.82 0.63
CA GLY A 103 6.69 -22.68 1.78
C GLY A 103 6.93 -22.03 3.17
N ASP A 104 7.45 -20.80 3.26
CA ASP A 104 7.65 -20.14 4.55
C ASP A 104 6.31 -19.82 5.23
N LEU A 105 5.32 -19.34 4.47
CA LEU A 105 3.99 -19.04 5.01
C LEU A 105 3.24 -20.29 5.43
N ASP A 106 3.32 -21.39 4.67
CA ASP A 106 2.73 -22.67 5.06
C ASP A 106 3.26 -23.13 6.42
N LYS A 107 4.58 -23.06 6.64
CA LYS A 107 5.21 -23.38 7.92
C LYS A 107 4.76 -22.45 9.04
N LYS A 108 4.65 -21.14 8.76
CA LYS A 108 4.20 -20.14 9.73
C LYS A 108 2.76 -20.40 10.17
N PHE A 109 1.84 -20.60 9.23
CA PHE A 109 0.44 -20.89 9.53
C PHE A 109 0.29 -22.20 10.29
N ALA A 110 0.97 -23.29 9.85
CA ALA A 110 0.92 -24.59 10.51
C ALA A 110 1.38 -24.56 11.99
N ASN A 111 2.26 -23.61 12.36
CA ASN A 111 2.80 -23.47 13.70
C ASN A 111 2.26 -22.24 14.46
N SER A 112 1.10 -21.71 14.05
CA SER A 112 0.51 -20.53 14.64
C SER A 112 -0.94 -20.76 15.07
N LYS A 113 -1.51 -19.75 15.74
CA LYS A 113 -2.93 -19.66 16.06
C LYS A 113 -3.77 -19.00 14.95
N TYR A 114 -3.10 -18.45 13.92
CA TYR A 114 -3.77 -17.69 12.86
C TYR A 114 -4.35 -18.64 11.80
N SER A 115 -5.56 -18.30 11.34
CA SER A 115 -6.24 -18.98 10.24
C SER A 115 -5.92 -18.32 8.90
N THR A 116 -6.08 -19.09 7.83
CA THR A 116 -6.12 -18.58 6.45
C THR A 116 -7.52 -18.12 6.05
N GLU A 117 -8.51 -18.31 6.93
CA GLU A 117 -9.88 -17.85 6.75
C GLU A 117 -10.12 -16.54 7.50
N TYR A 118 -11.07 -15.73 7.03
CA TYR A 118 -11.50 -14.51 7.72
C TYR A 118 -12.03 -14.83 9.12
N ASN A 119 -11.81 -13.91 10.05
CA ASN A 119 -12.26 -14.02 11.43
C ASN A 119 -13.31 -12.94 11.76
N ASP A 120 -13.72 -12.86 13.04
CA ASP A 120 -14.77 -11.95 13.53
C ASP A 120 -14.47 -10.46 13.32
N TYR A 121 -13.24 -10.10 12.98
CA TYR A 121 -12.81 -8.72 12.67
C TYR A 121 -12.82 -8.41 11.18
N TYR A 122 -13.28 -9.31 10.32
CA TYR A 122 -13.40 -9.04 8.90
C TYR A 122 -14.45 -7.95 8.63
N PRO A 123 -14.05 -6.76 8.12
CA PRO A 123 -14.98 -5.65 7.96
C PRO A 123 -15.83 -5.76 6.68
N GLY A 124 -15.81 -6.90 6.00
CA GLY A 124 -16.48 -7.10 4.72
C GLY A 124 -15.58 -6.80 3.51
N GLN A 125 -16.17 -6.82 2.34
CA GLN A 125 -15.48 -6.53 1.08
C GLN A 125 -14.87 -5.13 1.12
N HIS A 126 -13.55 -5.04 0.81
CA HIS A 126 -12.79 -3.79 0.93
C HIS A 126 -13.08 -2.84 -0.22
N TYR A 127 -12.93 -3.29 -1.47
CA TYR A 127 -13.25 -2.50 -2.66
C TYR A 127 -14.37 -3.16 -3.46
N PHE A 128 -15.19 -2.32 -4.09
CA PHE A 128 -16.14 -2.77 -5.10
C PHE A 128 -15.53 -2.55 -6.48
N PHE A 129 -15.62 -3.58 -7.32
CA PHE A 129 -15.07 -3.53 -8.67
C PHE A 129 -16.21 -3.49 -9.66
N SER A 130 -16.10 -2.62 -10.67
CA SER A 130 -17.07 -2.53 -11.74
C SER A 130 -16.96 -3.73 -12.69
N ASP A 131 -18.10 -4.23 -13.12
CA ASP A 131 -18.19 -5.28 -14.16
C ASP A 131 -17.82 -4.77 -15.56
N THR A 132 -17.80 -3.44 -15.75
CA THR A 132 -17.44 -2.78 -16.99
C THR A 132 -16.31 -1.80 -16.77
N GLU A 133 -15.54 -1.54 -17.83
CA GLU A 133 -14.45 -0.57 -17.75
C GLU A 133 -14.97 0.83 -17.37
N ILE A 134 -14.47 1.40 -16.28
CA ILE A 134 -14.75 2.77 -15.85
C ILE A 134 -13.89 3.71 -16.70
N ASP A 135 -14.54 4.53 -17.52
CA ASP A 135 -13.93 5.62 -18.24
C ASP A 135 -14.40 6.95 -17.63
N LEU A 136 -13.48 7.67 -17.00
CA LEU A 136 -13.76 8.95 -16.37
C LEU A 136 -13.81 10.10 -17.38
N SER A 137 -13.53 9.89 -18.67
CA SER A 137 -13.41 10.95 -19.67
C SER A 137 -14.73 11.69 -19.93
N SER A 138 -15.88 11.04 -19.66
CA SER A 138 -17.20 11.67 -19.80
C SER A 138 -17.59 12.57 -18.61
N ARG A 139 -16.83 12.55 -17.53
CA ARG A 139 -17.11 13.36 -16.33
C ARG A 139 -16.59 14.79 -16.51
N GLY A 140 -17.43 15.76 -16.19
CA GLY A 140 -17.08 17.18 -16.29
C GLY A 140 -16.05 17.66 -15.26
N ASP A 141 -15.85 16.90 -14.16
CA ASP A 141 -14.89 17.16 -13.09
C ASP A 141 -13.58 16.38 -13.25
N ALA A 142 -13.49 15.44 -14.20
CA ALA A 142 -12.27 14.68 -14.41
C ALA A 142 -11.19 15.53 -15.09
N VAL A 143 -9.98 15.44 -14.56
CA VAL A 143 -8.80 16.06 -15.15
C VAL A 143 -7.92 15.00 -15.82
N THR A 144 -7.15 15.40 -16.83
CA THR A 144 -6.15 14.51 -17.42
C THR A 144 -5.08 14.18 -16.38
N CYS A 145 -4.70 12.91 -16.30
CA CYS A 145 -3.64 12.42 -15.43
C CYS A 145 -2.82 11.36 -16.16
N THR A 146 -1.95 11.78 -17.07
CA THR A 146 -1.01 10.88 -17.75
C THR A 146 0.27 10.68 -16.94
N GLU A 147 0.52 11.57 -15.99
CA GLU A 147 1.65 11.46 -15.05
C GLU A 147 1.23 12.02 -13.70
N ILE A 148 1.63 11.34 -12.62
CA ILE A 148 1.51 11.84 -11.26
C ILE A 148 2.85 11.73 -10.54
N GLU A 149 3.31 12.85 -9.97
CA GLU A 149 4.47 12.92 -9.09
C GLU A 149 4.00 13.04 -7.64
N LEU A 150 4.52 12.18 -6.78
CA LEU A 150 4.18 12.18 -5.36
C LEU A 150 5.25 12.93 -4.55
N PRO A 151 4.86 13.66 -3.49
CA PRO A 151 5.79 14.44 -2.69
C PRO A 151 6.57 13.56 -1.69
N PHE A 152 7.22 12.54 -2.21
CA PHE A 152 8.13 11.64 -1.51
C PHE A 152 9.58 11.93 -1.92
N PRO A 153 10.22 12.94 -1.33
CA PRO A 153 11.47 13.49 -1.87
C PRO A 153 12.65 12.52 -1.83
N HIS A 154 12.62 11.51 -0.96
CA HIS A 154 13.66 10.47 -0.95
C HIS A 154 13.52 9.53 -2.14
N ASN A 155 12.33 8.99 -2.35
CA ASN A 155 12.06 7.97 -3.37
C ASN A 155 11.78 8.57 -4.74
N LYS A 156 11.27 9.82 -4.81
CA LYS A 156 10.82 10.48 -6.04
C LYS A 156 9.79 9.62 -6.78
N SER A 157 8.81 9.14 -6.04
CA SER A 157 7.78 8.24 -6.56
C SER A 157 6.92 8.92 -7.60
N MET A 158 6.79 8.28 -8.75
CA MET A 158 6.05 8.79 -9.89
C MET A 158 5.36 7.64 -10.63
N LEU A 159 4.18 7.91 -11.17
CA LEU A 159 3.47 6.94 -12.00
C LEU A 159 3.11 7.60 -13.35
N LYS A 160 3.29 6.84 -14.44
CA LYS A 160 3.00 7.29 -15.80
C LYS A 160 2.00 6.36 -16.46
N TYR A 161 0.97 6.94 -17.04
CA TYR A 161 -0.04 6.18 -17.78
C TYR A 161 0.54 5.63 -19.08
N ASN A 162 0.37 4.36 -19.26
CA ASN A 162 0.75 3.63 -20.46
C ASN A 162 -0.54 3.25 -21.23
N GLU A 163 -0.83 4.00 -22.29
CA GLU A 163 -2.05 3.79 -23.09
C GLU A 163 -2.12 2.40 -23.71
N SER A 164 -0.97 1.78 -24.00
CA SER A 164 -0.94 0.45 -24.63
C SER A 164 -1.39 -0.69 -23.70
N THR A 165 -1.23 -0.51 -22.39
CA THR A 165 -1.62 -1.48 -21.35
C THR A 165 -2.85 -1.04 -20.56
N GLY A 166 -3.20 0.24 -20.61
CA GLY A 166 -4.26 0.83 -19.79
C GLY A 166 -3.92 0.88 -18.30
N THR A 167 -2.63 0.91 -17.96
CA THR A 167 -2.12 0.91 -16.58
C THR A 167 -1.13 2.03 -16.35
N TYR A 168 -0.82 2.29 -15.08
CA TYR A 168 0.22 3.23 -14.67
C TYR A 168 1.49 2.47 -14.33
N ASP A 169 2.58 2.79 -15.03
CA ASP A 169 3.92 2.30 -14.78
C ASP A 169 4.54 3.06 -13.61
N TYR A 170 5.06 2.34 -12.58
CA TYR A 170 5.65 2.94 -11.39
C TYR A 170 7.17 3.17 -11.54
N TYR A 171 7.61 4.33 -11.08
CA TYR A 171 9.01 4.77 -11.06
C TYR A 171 9.42 5.24 -9.68
N GLU A 172 10.66 4.96 -9.29
CA GLU A 172 11.31 5.53 -8.11
C GLU A 172 12.79 5.80 -8.42
N TYR A 173 13.39 6.78 -7.75
CA TYR A 173 14.78 7.19 -7.99
C TYR A 173 15.08 7.51 -9.46
N ASP A 174 14.13 8.10 -10.15
CA ASP A 174 14.21 8.41 -11.60
C ASP A 174 14.37 7.16 -12.49
N GLN A 175 14.00 5.96 -12.03
CA GLN A 175 14.13 4.69 -12.74
C GLN A 175 12.83 3.87 -12.67
N ALA A 176 12.57 3.09 -13.70
CA ALA A 176 11.50 2.09 -13.69
C ALA A 176 11.70 1.11 -12.54
N HIS A 177 10.67 0.88 -11.75
CA HIS A 177 10.69 -0.11 -10.69
C HIS A 177 10.36 -1.48 -11.28
N THR A 178 11.31 -2.39 -11.26
CA THR A 178 11.15 -3.72 -11.88
C THR A 178 11.29 -4.84 -10.88
N ASP A 179 10.63 -5.96 -11.17
CA ASP A 179 10.68 -7.18 -10.37
C ASP A 179 11.62 -8.22 -11.02
N PRO A 180 12.78 -8.51 -10.41
CA PRO A 180 13.74 -9.44 -10.97
C PRO A 180 13.22 -10.88 -11.10
N LEU A 181 12.26 -11.31 -10.28
CA LEU A 181 11.68 -12.65 -10.37
C LEU A 181 10.85 -12.87 -11.63
N HIS A 182 10.25 -11.79 -12.12
CA HIS A 182 9.33 -11.83 -13.26
C HIS A 182 9.95 -11.22 -14.51
N GLY A 183 11.22 -11.57 -14.81
CA GLY A 183 11.91 -11.13 -16.02
C GLY A 183 12.13 -9.61 -16.07
N ASN A 184 12.25 -8.95 -14.92
CA ASN A 184 12.28 -7.50 -14.76
C ASN A 184 11.01 -6.81 -15.27
N ALA A 185 9.85 -7.45 -15.13
CA ALA A 185 8.57 -6.80 -15.40
C ALA A 185 8.43 -5.54 -14.55
N GLN A 186 7.98 -4.45 -15.16
CA GLN A 186 7.77 -3.20 -14.45
C GLN A 186 6.54 -3.32 -13.53
N LEU A 187 6.63 -2.71 -12.35
CA LEU A 187 5.50 -2.60 -11.43
C LEU A 187 4.45 -1.65 -12.02
N THR A 188 3.23 -2.13 -12.17
CA THR A 188 2.12 -1.41 -12.81
C THR A 188 0.85 -1.52 -12.00
N PHE A 189 -0.04 -0.50 -12.14
CA PHE A 189 -1.31 -0.43 -11.44
C PHE A 189 -2.43 0.05 -12.37
N LYS A 190 -3.61 -0.52 -12.21
CA LYS A 190 -4.83 -0.09 -12.92
C LYS A 190 -5.48 1.11 -12.24
N ASN A 191 -5.49 1.10 -10.91
CA ASN A 191 -6.12 2.12 -10.08
C ASN A 191 -5.09 2.78 -9.17
N LEU A 192 -5.19 4.09 -9.00
CA LEU A 192 -4.42 4.84 -8.02
C LEU A 192 -5.38 5.55 -7.06
N LEU A 193 -5.14 5.39 -5.77
CA LEU A 193 -5.84 6.08 -4.69
C LEU A 193 -4.80 6.90 -3.92
N ILE A 194 -4.85 8.21 -4.08
CA ILE A 194 -3.89 9.13 -3.48
C ILE A 194 -4.60 9.89 -2.39
N GLN A 195 -4.27 9.65 -1.12
CA GLN A 195 -5.00 10.23 0.00
C GLN A 195 -4.16 11.19 0.83
N ASP A 196 -4.73 12.35 1.12
CA ASP A 196 -4.22 13.30 2.10
C ASP A 196 -4.35 12.70 3.50
N THR A 197 -3.24 12.53 4.21
CA THR A 197 -3.27 11.89 5.53
C THR A 197 -2.38 12.62 6.51
N THR A 198 -2.94 13.09 7.63
CA THR A 198 -2.16 13.68 8.71
C THR A 198 -1.30 12.61 9.39
N PHE A 199 -0.22 13.03 10.02
CA PHE A 199 0.65 12.15 10.77
C PHE A 199 1.18 12.82 12.04
N LYS A 200 1.68 12.00 12.95
CA LYS A 200 2.40 12.44 14.14
C LYS A 200 3.75 11.74 14.20
N GLN A 201 4.83 12.52 14.32
CA GLN A 201 6.16 11.96 14.63
C GLN A 201 6.17 11.50 16.10
N LEU A 202 6.73 10.33 16.36
CA LEU A 202 6.70 9.68 17.66
C LEU A 202 8.03 9.82 18.42
N ASP A 203 9.14 9.94 17.71
CA ASP A 203 10.47 10.01 18.31
C ASP A 203 11.50 10.79 17.45
N ASP A 204 12.71 10.95 17.97
CA ASP A 204 13.80 11.68 17.30
C ASP A 204 14.42 10.92 16.12
N ASN A 205 14.11 9.63 15.95
CA ASN A 205 14.49 8.86 14.74
C ASN A 205 13.54 9.17 13.55
N GLY A 206 12.52 10.00 13.80
CA GLY A 206 11.54 10.39 12.81
C GLY A 206 10.47 9.34 12.58
N TYR A 207 10.38 8.31 13.41
CA TYR A 207 9.29 7.34 13.30
C TYR A 207 7.95 7.99 13.59
N LEU A 208 6.93 7.55 12.89
CA LEU A 208 5.65 8.23 12.87
C LEU A 208 4.47 7.25 12.85
N ILE A 209 3.31 7.77 13.14
CA ILE A 209 2.01 7.14 12.90
C ILE A 209 1.17 8.08 12.03
N TYR A 210 0.57 7.55 10.97
CA TYR A 210 -0.47 8.26 10.23
C TYR A 210 -1.80 8.19 10.98
N ASN A 211 -2.55 9.27 10.92
CA ASN A 211 -3.94 9.28 11.37
C ASN A 211 -4.82 8.61 10.30
N ALA A 212 -4.84 7.29 10.31
CA ALA A 212 -5.60 6.50 9.35
C ALA A 212 -7.10 6.41 9.68
N ILE A 213 -7.56 7.05 10.74
CA ILE A 213 -8.97 7.12 11.12
C ILE A 213 -9.42 8.57 10.92
N ASP A 214 -10.34 8.81 10.00
CA ASP A 214 -10.83 10.14 9.69
C ASP A 214 -12.28 10.08 9.16
N SER A 215 -13.02 11.15 9.34
CA SER A 215 -14.42 11.28 8.91
C SER A 215 -14.59 11.93 7.54
N GLY A 216 -13.49 12.27 6.87
CA GLY A 216 -13.52 12.84 5.53
C GLY A 216 -12.32 13.74 5.25
N ARG A 217 -11.41 13.26 4.41
CA ARG A 217 -10.26 14.03 3.89
C ARG A 217 -10.16 13.86 2.39
N ASP A 218 -9.42 14.76 1.77
CA ASP A 218 -9.23 14.79 0.33
C ASP A 218 -8.43 13.58 -0.15
N ALA A 219 -8.82 13.09 -1.33
CA ALA A 219 -8.08 12.09 -2.06
C ALA A 219 -8.34 12.24 -3.57
N TYR A 220 -7.55 11.53 -4.37
CA TYR A 220 -7.79 11.35 -5.80
C TYR A 220 -8.03 9.87 -6.11
N TYR A 221 -9.01 9.59 -6.94
CA TYR A 221 -9.13 8.34 -7.67
C TYR A 221 -8.66 8.55 -9.10
N ILE A 222 -7.72 7.73 -9.55
CA ILE A 222 -7.07 7.87 -10.85
C ILE A 222 -7.11 6.53 -11.57
N THR A 223 -7.62 6.54 -12.79
CA THR A 223 -7.66 5.37 -13.68
C THR A 223 -7.74 5.83 -15.13
N ASN A 224 -7.25 5.03 -16.07
CA ASN A 224 -7.37 5.29 -17.53
C ASN A 224 -6.97 6.71 -17.97
N GLY A 225 -5.87 7.22 -17.43
CA GLY A 225 -5.33 8.53 -17.79
C GLY A 225 -6.13 9.72 -17.27
N LYS A 226 -7.07 9.50 -16.33
CA LYS A 226 -7.93 10.52 -15.74
C LYS A 226 -7.94 10.44 -14.22
N ALA A 227 -8.14 11.58 -13.58
CA ALA A 227 -8.28 11.72 -12.13
C ALA A 227 -9.57 12.45 -11.78
N ILE A 228 -10.22 12.04 -10.70
CA ILE A 228 -11.31 12.77 -10.03
C ILE A 228 -10.97 12.97 -8.56
N GLU A 229 -11.53 14.02 -7.98
CA GLU A 229 -11.46 14.22 -6.54
C GLU A 229 -12.47 13.33 -5.83
N VAL A 230 -12.01 12.68 -4.77
CA VAL A 230 -12.83 11.87 -3.87
C VAL A 230 -12.54 12.26 -2.42
N THR A 231 -13.35 11.77 -1.48
CA THR A 231 -13.10 11.90 -0.05
C THR A 231 -12.88 10.51 0.52
N TRP A 232 -11.86 10.31 1.35
CA TRP A 232 -11.70 9.07 2.07
C TRP A 232 -12.16 9.19 3.53
N ILE A 233 -12.73 8.11 4.04
CA ILE A 233 -13.17 7.95 5.42
C ILE A 233 -12.72 6.59 5.97
N LYS A 234 -12.48 6.52 7.29
CA LYS A 234 -12.28 5.28 8.03
C LYS A 234 -12.76 5.47 9.46
N ALA A 235 -13.72 4.67 9.90
CA ALA A 235 -14.42 4.87 11.17
C ALA A 235 -13.66 4.37 12.40
N GLY A 236 -12.83 3.31 12.24
CA GLY A 236 -12.11 2.70 13.34
C GLY A 236 -10.83 1.99 12.89
N GLU A 237 -10.06 1.48 13.85
CA GLU A 237 -8.72 0.90 13.62
C GLU A 237 -8.74 -0.28 12.64
N SER A 238 -9.76 -1.15 12.73
CA SER A 238 -9.92 -2.35 11.88
C SER A 238 -11.00 -2.21 10.81
N ASP A 239 -11.68 -1.06 10.74
CA ASP A 239 -12.65 -0.82 9.68
C ASP A 239 -11.95 -0.56 8.35
N LYS A 240 -12.63 -0.82 7.24
CA LYS A 240 -12.10 -0.53 5.92
C LYS A 240 -12.03 0.98 5.64
N THR A 241 -11.03 1.38 4.87
CA THR A 241 -10.99 2.72 4.25
C THR A 241 -11.97 2.74 3.08
N ILE A 242 -12.85 3.75 3.05
CA ILE A 242 -13.88 3.93 2.02
C ILE A 242 -13.57 5.23 1.28
N TYR A 243 -13.71 5.21 -0.04
CA TYR A 243 -13.55 6.39 -0.89
C TYR A 243 -14.90 6.79 -1.47
N LEU A 244 -15.29 8.04 -1.26
CA LEU A 244 -16.57 8.59 -1.66
C LEU A 244 -16.37 9.61 -2.77
N ASP A 245 -17.14 9.49 -3.84
CA ASP A 245 -17.19 10.47 -4.91
C ASP A 245 -17.69 11.83 -4.35
N LYS A 246 -16.93 12.91 -4.57
CA LYS A 246 -17.29 14.23 -4.03
C LYS A 246 -18.58 14.81 -4.63
N GLN A 247 -18.96 14.39 -5.84
CA GLN A 247 -20.17 14.87 -6.49
C GLN A 247 -21.44 14.15 -6.01
N THR A 248 -21.34 12.82 -5.84
CA THR A 248 -22.51 12.01 -5.50
C THR A 248 -22.58 11.65 -4.01
N GLY A 249 -21.45 11.64 -3.31
CA GLY A 249 -21.33 11.15 -1.94
C GLY A 249 -21.39 9.61 -1.84
N GLU A 250 -21.44 8.91 -2.95
CA GLU A 250 -21.48 7.44 -2.99
C GLU A 250 -20.08 6.82 -2.96
N GLU A 251 -19.96 5.60 -2.45
CA GLU A 251 -18.71 4.84 -2.50
C GLU A 251 -18.35 4.56 -3.95
N ILE A 252 -17.08 4.84 -4.33
CA ILE A 252 -16.63 4.61 -5.70
C ILE A 252 -16.45 3.12 -5.98
N GLU A 253 -16.67 2.73 -7.23
CA GLU A 253 -16.19 1.46 -7.77
C GLU A 253 -14.81 1.66 -8.41
N LEU A 254 -14.01 0.61 -8.42
CA LEU A 254 -12.70 0.56 -9.07
C LEU A 254 -12.76 -0.28 -10.34
N ASN A 255 -11.87 -0.02 -11.28
CA ASN A 255 -11.61 -0.95 -12.37
C ASN A 255 -10.98 -2.24 -11.84
N THR A 256 -11.32 -3.38 -12.41
CA THR A 256 -10.65 -4.65 -12.11
C THR A 256 -9.15 -4.54 -12.43
N GLY A 257 -8.31 -4.85 -11.47
CA GLY A 257 -6.85 -4.78 -11.59
C GLY A 257 -6.16 -4.35 -10.31
N LYS A 258 -4.84 -4.26 -10.37
CA LYS A 258 -4.00 -3.88 -9.22
C LYS A 258 -4.23 -2.43 -8.81
N THR A 259 -4.18 -2.20 -7.52
CA THR A 259 -4.39 -0.87 -6.94
C THR A 259 -3.16 -0.38 -6.19
N TYR A 260 -2.78 0.85 -6.46
CA TYR A 260 -1.77 1.57 -5.70
C TYR A 260 -2.44 2.58 -4.76
N VAL A 261 -2.00 2.63 -3.51
CA VAL A 261 -2.50 3.58 -2.51
C VAL A 261 -1.34 4.37 -1.92
N ALA A 262 -1.35 5.68 -2.08
CA ALA A 262 -0.38 6.56 -1.44
C ALA A 262 -1.00 7.29 -0.25
N LEU A 263 -0.39 7.14 0.94
CA LEU A 263 -0.69 8.00 2.08
C LEU A 263 0.24 9.21 2.04
N VAL A 264 -0.22 10.29 1.42
CA VAL A 264 0.55 11.52 1.28
C VAL A 264 0.47 12.33 2.58
N PRO A 265 1.60 12.73 3.18
CA PRO A 265 1.59 13.61 4.35
C PRO A 265 0.87 14.93 4.06
N SER A 266 -0.08 15.32 4.91
CA SER A 266 -0.89 16.53 4.71
C SER A 266 -0.07 17.82 4.58
N ASP A 267 1.10 17.88 5.21
CA ASP A 267 2.00 19.04 5.11
C ASP A 267 2.67 19.18 3.73
N SER A 268 2.55 18.15 2.91
CA SER A 268 3.04 18.14 1.52
C SER A 268 1.97 17.83 0.48
N TRP A 269 0.69 17.72 0.88
CA TRP A 269 -0.42 17.42 -0.02
C TRP A 269 -0.47 18.31 -1.26
N ASN A 270 -0.28 19.62 -1.08
CA ASN A 270 -0.30 20.60 -2.18
C ASN A 270 0.88 20.45 -3.18
N ASN A 271 1.82 19.57 -2.89
CA ASN A 271 2.96 19.26 -3.78
C ASN A 271 2.72 18.02 -4.64
N VAL A 272 1.54 17.39 -4.56
CA VAL A 272 1.12 16.37 -5.54
C VAL A 272 0.96 17.05 -6.90
N VAL A 273 1.64 16.52 -7.91
CA VAL A 273 1.59 17.08 -9.27
C VAL A 273 0.91 16.10 -10.21
N ILE A 274 -0.20 16.52 -10.79
CA ILE A 274 -0.97 15.78 -11.82
C ILE A 274 -0.79 16.47 -13.16
N ARG A 275 -0.43 15.71 -14.22
CA ARG A 275 -0.26 16.20 -15.59
C ARG A 275 -1.00 15.33 -16.61
#